data_c9852fd606a28da0a5cff3362cfd0079
#
_entry.id   c9852fd606a28da0a5cff3362cfd0079
#
_cell.length_a   1.000
_cell.length_b   1.000
_cell.length_c   1.000
_cell.angle_alpha   90.00
_cell.angle_beta   90.00
_cell.angle_gamma   90.00
#
_symmetry.space_group_name_H-M   'P 1'
#
loop_
_entity.id
_entity.type
_entity.pdbx_description
1 polymer ?
#
loop_
_entity_poly.entity_id
_entity_poly.type
_entity_poly.pdbx_seq_one_letter_code
_entity_poly.pdbx_strand_id
1 'polypeptide(L)' 'MKHLQKKYKELKCRDFGADCDFIAGAETEEEVMKHGYDHGCKVHGKCRISSEGDKKMKSLIKDVWV' A
#
# COMPACT_ATOMS: atom_id res chain seq x y z
N MET A 1 -11.56 27.30 -14.15
CA MET A 1 -11.76 26.03 -13.53
C MET A 1 -10.61 25.65 -12.62
N LYS A 2 -10.95 25.16 -11.49
CA LYS A 2 -9.96 24.84 -10.49
C LYS A 2 -9.71 23.36 -10.40
N HIS A 3 -8.48 22.99 -10.45
CA HIS A 3 -8.11 21.61 -10.25
C HIS A 3 -7.63 21.44 -8.84
N LEU A 4 -8.27 20.55 -8.14
CA LEU A 4 -7.84 20.22 -6.80
C LEU A 4 -6.91 19.03 -6.93
N GLN A 5 -5.64 19.31 -6.75
CA GLN A 5 -4.67 18.23 -6.74
C GLN A 5 -4.63 17.66 -5.36
N LYS A 6 -4.93 16.39 -5.27
CA LYS A 6 -4.95 15.71 -4.01
C LYS A 6 -3.87 14.64 -4.02
N LYS A 7 -3.09 14.65 -2.97
CA LYS A 7 -2.00 13.70 -2.85
C LYS A 7 -2.48 12.47 -2.09
N TYR A 8 -2.24 11.32 -2.68
CA TYR A 8 -2.55 10.05 -2.05
C TYR A 8 -1.30 9.23 -1.90
N LYS A 9 -1.34 8.32 -0.95
CA LYS A 9 -0.33 7.31 -0.81
C LYS A 9 -0.82 6.06 -1.50
N GLU A 10 0.06 5.37 -2.23
CA GLU A 10 -0.31 4.19 -2.97
C GLU A 10 0.72 3.09 -2.76
N LEU A 11 0.24 1.88 -2.56
CA LEU A 11 1.10 0.71 -2.42
C LEU A 11 0.56 -0.38 -3.34
N LYS A 12 1.41 -0.86 -4.22
CA LYS A 12 1.05 -1.94 -5.14
C LYS A 12 1.54 -3.26 -4.58
N CYS A 13 0.63 -4.22 -4.51
CA CYS A 13 1.00 -5.54 -4.02
C CYS A 13 2.08 -6.18 -4.90
N ARG A 14 2.02 -5.91 -6.20
CA ARG A 14 3.01 -6.41 -7.14
C ARG A 14 4.42 -5.94 -6.80
N ASP A 15 4.55 -4.70 -6.33
CA ASP A 15 5.86 -4.15 -5.97
C ASP A 15 6.45 -4.87 -4.76
N PHE A 16 5.60 -5.48 -3.96
CA PHE A 16 6.03 -6.24 -2.79
C PHE A 16 6.48 -7.65 -3.15
N GLY A 17 6.42 -8.00 -4.41
CA GLY A 17 6.90 -9.29 -4.89
C GLY A 17 5.82 -10.32 -5.13
N ALA A 18 4.57 -9.94 -5.01
CA ALA A 18 3.46 -10.85 -5.25
C ALA A 18 2.94 -10.68 -6.67
N ASP A 19 2.45 -11.76 -7.25
CA ASP A 19 1.81 -11.71 -8.55
C ASP A 19 0.33 -11.37 -8.34
N CYS A 20 0.09 -10.08 -8.13
CA CYS A 20 -1.22 -9.61 -7.70
C CYS A 20 -1.41 -8.18 -8.19
N ASP A 21 -2.61 -7.88 -8.64
CA ASP A 21 -2.93 -6.56 -9.19
C ASP A 21 -3.52 -5.60 -8.14
N PHE A 22 -3.57 -6.02 -6.89
CA PHE A 22 -4.14 -5.18 -5.85
C PHE A 22 -3.33 -3.91 -5.64
N ILE A 23 -4.05 -2.80 -5.50
CA ILE A 23 -3.43 -1.51 -5.20
C ILE A 23 -4.15 -0.92 -4.01
N ALA A 24 -3.39 -0.60 -2.96
CA ALA A 24 -3.93 0.08 -1.80
C ALA A 24 -3.71 1.57 -1.97
N GLY A 25 -4.76 2.34 -1.78
CA GLY A 25 -4.67 3.79 -1.90
C GLY A 25 -5.38 4.46 -0.74
N ALA A 26 -4.77 5.47 -0.17
CA ALA A 26 -5.36 6.22 0.93
C ALA A 26 -4.62 7.54 1.08
N GLU A 27 -5.18 8.44 1.89
CA GLU A 27 -4.57 9.74 2.09
C GLU A 27 -3.37 9.69 3.02
N THR A 28 -3.29 8.67 3.87
CA THR A 28 -2.19 8.56 4.82
C THR A 28 -1.46 7.24 4.64
N GLU A 29 -0.21 7.24 5.04
CA GLU A 29 0.61 6.04 5.00
C GLU A 29 0.05 4.96 5.91
N GLU A 30 -0.45 5.36 7.08
CA GLU A 30 -1.02 4.41 8.02
C GLU A 30 -2.20 3.65 7.43
N GLU A 31 -3.06 4.36 6.72
CA GLU A 31 -4.21 3.73 6.10
C GLU A 31 -3.80 2.79 4.98
N VAL A 32 -2.82 3.20 4.19
CA VAL A 32 -2.30 2.35 3.11
C VAL A 32 -1.73 1.07 3.70
N MET A 33 -0.95 1.20 4.77
CA MET A 33 -0.37 0.04 5.44
C MET A 33 -1.44 -0.89 5.96
N LYS A 34 -2.48 -0.32 6.55
CA LYS A 34 -3.60 -1.10 7.07
C LYS A 34 -4.27 -1.90 5.97
N HIS A 35 -4.53 -1.27 4.83
CA HIS A 35 -5.13 -1.96 3.69
C HIS A 35 -4.20 -3.05 3.17
N GLY A 36 -2.92 -2.77 3.11
CA GLY A 36 -1.94 -3.74 2.66
C GLY A 36 -1.87 -4.96 3.57
N TYR A 37 -1.87 -4.74 4.87
CA TYR A 37 -1.86 -5.84 5.84
C TYR A 37 -3.11 -6.70 5.71
N ASP A 38 -4.27 -6.04 5.60
CA ASP A 38 -5.52 -6.76 5.50
C ASP A 38 -5.54 -7.62 4.23
N HIS A 39 -5.13 -7.05 3.12
CA HIS A 39 -5.07 -7.77 1.86
C HIS A 39 -4.10 -8.95 1.94
N GLY A 40 -2.92 -8.71 2.49
CA GLY A 40 -1.91 -9.76 2.62
C GLY A 40 -2.40 -10.91 3.47
N CYS A 41 -3.12 -10.60 4.54
CA CYS A 41 -3.64 -11.63 5.41
C CYS A 41 -4.75 -12.43 4.73
N LYS A 42 -5.71 -11.76 4.14
CA LYS A 42 -6.89 -12.43 3.57
C LYS A 42 -6.61 -13.14 2.25
N VAL A 43 -5.79 -12.53 1.41
CA VAL A 43 -5.56 -13.05 0.06
C VAL A 43 -4.34 -13.94 0.01
N HIS A 44 -3.29 -13.56 0.69
CA HIS A 44 -2.01 -14.28 0.61
C HIS A 44 -1.68 -15.09 1.87
N GLY A 45 -2.54 -15.03 2.85
CA GLY A 45 -2.34 -15.79 4.09
C GLY A 45 -1.21 -15.29 4.97
N LYS A 46 -0.75 -14.06 4.73
CA LYS A 46 0.37 -13.49 5.48
C LYS A 46 -0.13 -12.51 6.52
N CYS A 47 -0.64 -13.05 7.62
CA CYS A 47 -1.23 -12.23 8.66
C CYS A 47 -0.19 -11.63 9.62
N ARG A 48 1.03 -12.12 9.57
CA ARG A 48 2.11 -11.58 10.38
C ARG A 48 3.20 -11.08 9.48
N ILE A 49 3.67 -9.89 9.77
CA ILE A 49 4.72 -9.26 8.98
C ILE A 49 5.89 -8.95 9.90
N SER A 50 7.09 -9.33 9.48
CA SER A 50 8.30 -9.03 10.22
C SER A 50 8.60 -7.54 10.12
N SER A 51 9.50 -7.05 10.98
CA SER A 51 9.91 -5.66 10.91
C SER A 51 10.55 -5.33 9.57
N GLU A 52 11.22 -6.30 8.97
CA GLU A 52 11.82 -6.10 7.65
C GLU A 52 10.75 -5.97 6.57
N GLY A 53 9.71 -6.80 6.65
CA GLY A 53 8.59 -6.71 5.73
C GLY A 53 7.87 -5.37 5.86
N ASP A 54 7.71 -4.91 7.09
CA ASP A 54 7.09 -3.63 7.35
C ASP A 54 7.89 -2.49 6.72
N LYS A 55 9.19 -2.51 6.88
CA LYS A 55 10.07 -1.50 6.29
C LYS A 55 9.99 -1.55 4.76
N LYS A 56 9.94 -2.74 4.20
CA LYS A 56 9.85 -2.89 2.76
C LYS A 56 8.55 -2.30 2.24
N MET A 57 7.45 -2.57 2.92
CA MET A 57 6.16 -2.01 2.52
C MET A 57 6.21 -0.50 2.54
N LYS A 58 6.74 0.08 3.60
CA LYS A 58 6.84 1.53 3.69
C LYS A 58 7.69 2.12 2.58
N SER A 59 8.75 1.45 2.21
CA SER A 59 9.63 1.95 1.15
C SER A 59 8.98 1.88 -0.22
N LEU A 60 7.97 1.05 -0.39
CA LEU A 60 7.27 0.90 -1.66
C LEU A 60 6.07 1.82 -1.81
N ILE A 61 5.68 2.48 -0.73
CA ILE A 61 4.57 3.42 -0.78
C ILE A 61 5.00 4.65 -1.57
N LYS A 62 4.19 5.01 -2.54
CA LYS A 62 4.47 6.13 -3.43
C LYS A 62 3.44 7.23 -3.25
N ASP A 63 3.86 8.45 -3.51
CA ASP A 63 2.95 9.58 -3.55
C ASP A 63 2.39 9.68 -4.96
N VAL A 64 1.08 9.76 -5.07
CA VAL A 64 0.43 9.95 -6.36
C VAL A 64 -0.48 11.16 -6.25
N TRP A 65 -0.62 11.86 -7.35
CA TRP A 65 -1.45 13.06 -7.42
C TRP A 65 -2.63 12.80 -8.35
N VAL A 66 -3.79 13.23 -7.92
CA VAL A 66 -4.99 13.11 -8.73
C VAL A 66 -5.72 14.44 -8.79
#